data_1d29e09f1db3e8e35e60e751192e18fb
#
_entry.id   1d29e09f1db3e8e35e60e751192e18fb
#
_cell.length_a   1.000
_cell.length_b   1.000
_cell.length_c   1.000
_cell.angle_alpha   90.00
_cell.angle_beta   90.00
_cell.angle_gamma   90.00
#
_symmetry.space_group_name_H-M   'P 1'
#
loop_
_entity.id
_entity.type
_entity.pdbx_description
1 polymer ?
#
loop_
_entity_poly.entity_id
_entity_poly.type
_entity_poly.pdbx_seq_one_letter_code
_entity_poly.pdbx_strand_id
1 'polypeptide(L)'
;MGLNKKEMASYGIGAVGKDMVYMFCASYILYYYQDILGVSAIAMGIILLAARVFDAFNDPIMGVVVAKTRTRWGKFRPWLFIGTLLNAVVLFLMFSAPPTLDGGGLVAYAAVTYVLWGVTYTMMDIPYWSMIPAFTEGGKERENMSTMARSCAGVGSALVTIITMQCVYMLGKGNEYAGFKWFALIISILFFAAILITCLNIREKSTVDVETVSVKQMFKALFQNLSLIHI
;
A
#
# COMPACT_ATOMS: atom_id res chain seq x y z
N MET A 1 17.93 23.95 7.78
CA MET A 1 18.22 23.74 6.33
C MET A 1 16.95 23.20 5.72
N GLY A 2 16.17 24.02 4.99
CA GLY A 2 14.83 23.63 4.50
C GLY A 2 14.86 22.42 3.58
N LEU A 3 13.70 21.76 3.41
CA LEU A 3 13.50 20.62 2.52
C LEU A 3 14.03 20.92 1.12
N ASN A 4 14.83 20.00 0.58
CA ASN A 4 15.30 20.09 -0.78
C ASN A 4 14.12 19.77 -1.74
N LYS A 5 13.94 20.59 -2.78
CA LYS A 5 12.91 20.36 -3.81
C LYS A 5 12.98 18.96 -4.41
N LYS A 6 14.19 18.38 -4.51
CA LYS A 6 14.40 17.00 -4.98
C LYS A 6 13.81 15.96 -4.01
N GLU A 7 13.98 16.17 -2.69
CA GLU A 7 13.39 15.28 -1.67
C GLU A 7 11.86 15.35 -1.72
N MET A 8 11.31 16.57 -1.80
CA MET A 8 9.85 16.78 -1.94
C MET A 8 9.28 16.09 -3.18
N ALA A 9 9.88 16.32 -4.36
CA ALA A 9 9.42 15.72 -5.61
C ALA A 9 9.51 14.18 -5.57
N SER A 10 10.62 13.64 -5.07
CA SER A 10 10.82 12.19 -4.95
C SER A 10 9.80 11.53 -4.03
N TYR A 11 9.47 12.19 -2.92
CA TYR A 11 8.44 11.69 -2.00
C TYR A 11 7.05 11.79 -2.62
N GLY A 12 6.74 12.90 -3.31
CA GLY A 12 5.47 13.06 -4.03
C GLY A 12 5.27 11.99 -5.12
N ILE A 13 6.33 11.66 -5.89
CA ILE A 13 6.29 10.57 -6.88
C ILE A 13 5.98 9.23 -6.22
N GLY A 14 6.61 8.95 -5.08
CA GLY A 14 6.31 7.75 -4.29
C GLY A 14 4.85 7.71 -3.82
N ALA A 15 4.29 8.86 -3.38
CA ALA A 15 2.89 8.97 -3.01
C ALA A 15 1.95 8.65 -4.18
N VAL A 16 2.22 9.20 -5.38
CA VAL A 16 1.45 8.88 -6.59
C VAL A 16 1.46 7.38 -6.85
N GLY A 17 2.65 6.76 -6.91
CA GLY A 17 2.79 5.33 -7.24
C GLY A 17 2.07 4.41 -6.25
N LYS A 18 2.23 4.65 -4.95
CA LYS A 18 1.60 3.80 -3.94
C LYS A 18 0.07 3.90 -3.94
N ASP A 19 -0.47 5.10 -4.12
CA ASP A 19 -1.92 5.30 -4.15
C ASP A 19 -2.57 4.84 -5.47
N MET A 20 -1.84 4.85 -6.59
CA MET A 20 -2.27 4.18 -7.82
C MET A 20 -2.54 2.69 -7.58
N VAL A 21 -1.62 1.98 -6.90
CA VAL A 21 -1.77 0.56 -6.58
C VAL A 21 -2.93 0.32 -5.61
N TYR A 22 -3.02 1.14 -4.57
CA TYR A 22 -4.11 1.04 -3.59
C TYR A 22 -5.47 1.21 -4.26
N MET A 23 -5.65 2.28 -5.02
CA MET A 23 -6.92 2.59 -5.67
C MET A 23 -7.25 1.61 -6.79
N PHE A 24 -6.25 1.10 -7.53
CA PHE A 24 -6.46 0.04 -8.52
C PHE A 24 -7.05 -1.22 -7.86
N CYS A 25 -6.45 -1.67 -6.77
CA CYS A 25 -6.99 -2.80 -6.02
C CYS A 25 -8.38 -2.48 -5.46
N ALA A 26 -8.55 -1.36 -4.74
CA ALA A 26 -9.80 -1.00 -4.08
C ALA A 26 -10.98 -0.86 -5.04
N SER A 27 -10.74 -0.35 -6.27
CA SER A 27 -11.80 -0.10 -7.24
C SER A 27 -12.13 -1.31 -8.11
N TYR A 28 -11.15 -2.18 -8.39
CA TYR A 28 -11.31 -3.19 -9.44
C TYR A 28 -11.22 -4.63 -8.97
N ILE A 29 -10.87 -4.89 -7.69
CA ILE A 29 -10.76 -6.25 -7.18
C ILE A 29 -12.09 -7.02 -7.26
N LEU A 30 -13.19 -6.35 -6.89
CA LEU A 30 -14.52 -6.96 -6.94
C LEU A 30 -14.92 -7.25 -8.39
N TYR A 31 -14.78 -6.27 -9.28
CA TYR A 31 -15.07 -6.43 -10.69
C TYR A 31 -14.29 -7.60 -11.31
N TYR A 32 -12.98 -7.66 -11.05
CA TYR A 32 -12.13 -8.72 -11.59
C TYR A 32 -12.56 -10.13 -11.12
N TYR A 33 -12.79 -10.30 -9.81
CA TYR A 33 -13.14 -11.62 -9.29
C TYR A 33 -14.61 -12.00 -9.51
N GLN A 34 -15.55 -11.06 -9.44
CA GLN A 34 -16.97 -11.35 -9.60
C GLN A 34 -17.39 -11.39 -11.06
N ASP A 35 -17.11 -10.33 -11.81
CA ASP A 35 -17.66 -10.17 -13.17
C ASP A 35 -16.83 -10.92 -14.22
N ILE A 36 -15.49 -10.99 -14.05
CA ILE A 36 -14.61 -11.67 -15.00
C ILE A 36 -14.37 -13.13 -14.63
N LEU A 37 -14.14 -13.44 -13.35
CA LEU A 37 -13.80 -14.79 -12.91
C LEU A 37 -14.98 -15.57 -12.31
N GLY A 38 -16.12 -14.95 -12.10
CA GLY A 38 -17.35 -15.60 -11.62
C GLY A 38 -17.36 -15.99 -10.15
N VAL A 39 -16.50 -15.41 -9.31
CA VAL A 39 -16.54 -15.64 -7.86
C VAL A 39 -17.77 -15.00 -7.25
N SER A 40 -18.47 -15.70 -6.37
CA SER A 40 -19.70 -15.15 -5.77
C SER A 40 -19.46 -13.90 -4.94
N ALA A 41 -20.39 -12.94 -5.01
CA ALA A 41 -20.34 -11.69 -4.23
C ALA A 41 -20.23 -11.93 -2.72
N ILE A 42 -20.90 -12.99 -2.22
CA ILE A 42 -20.86 -13.38 -0.81
C ILE A 42 -19.43 -13.82 -0.42
N ALA A 43 -18.79 -14.66 -1.24
CA ALA A 43 -17.42 -15.10 -0.97
C ALA A 43 -16.45 -13.92 -0.96
N MET A 44 -16.54 -13.02 -1.95
CA MET A 44 -15.70 -11.82 -1.98
C MET A 44 -15.99 -10.89 -0.79
N GLY A 45 -17.24 -10.69 -0.41
CA GLY A 45 -17.60 -9.91 0.76
C GLY A 45 -16.99 -10.46 2.06
N ILE A 46 -17.01 -11.79 2.25
CA ILE A 46 -16.38 -12.45 3.40
C ILE A 46 -14.86 -12.26 3.38
N ILE A 47 -14.21 -12.43 2.20
CA ILE A 47 -12.77 -12.23 2.05
C ILE A 47 -12.38 -10.80 2.43
N LEU A 48 -13.08 -9.80 1.90
CA LEU A 48 -12.81 -8.39 2.19
C LEU A 48 -13.00 -8.07 3.68
N LEU A 49 -14.07 -8.58 4.29
CA LEU A 49 -14.34 -8.37 5.71
C LEU A 49 -13.25 -9.03 6.58
N ALA A 50 -12.91 -10.29 6.29
CA ALA A 50 -11.87 -11.01 7.02
C ALA A 50 -10.51 -10.30 6.91
N ALA A 51 -10.16 -9.80 5.73
CA ALA A 51 -8.94 -9.03 5.54
C ALA A 51 -8.94 -7.72 6.35
N ARG A 52 -10.07 -6.99 6.44
CA ARG A 52 -10.17 -5.78 7.29
C ARG A 52 -9.99 -6.08 8.77
N VAL A 53 -10.57 -7.20 9.25
CA VAL A 53 -10.36 -7.64 10.63
C VAL A 53 -8.88 -8.01 10.85
N PHE A 54 -8.26 -8.68 9.89
CA PHE A 54 -6.84 -9.02 9.95
C PHE A 54 -5.96 -7.75 9.98
N ASP A 55 -6.22 -6.76 9.12
CA ASP A 55 -5.48 -5.50 9.04
C ASP A 55 -5.50 -4.77 10.40
N ALA A 56 -6.63 -4.77 11.10
CA ALA A 56 -6.74 -4.15 12.43
C ALA A 56 -5.73 -4.70 13.47
N PHE A 57 -5.29 -5.94 13.30
CA PHE A 57 -4.23 -6.54 14.13
C PHE A 57 -2.84 -6.40 13.52
N ASN A 58 -2.75 -6.52 12.20
CA ASN A 58 -1.50 -6.47 11.46
C ASN A 58 -0.84 -5.07 11.52
N ASP A 59 -1.62 -4.00 11.38
CA ASP A 59 -1.09 -2.64 11.32
C ASP A 59 -0.36 -2.21 12.62
N PRO A 60 -0.91 -2.42 13.84
CA PRO A 60 -0.19 -2.14 15.07
C PRO A 60 1.09 -2.98 15.23
N ILE A 61 1.06 -4.26 14.83
CA ILE A 61 2.22 -5.15 14.89
C ILE A 61 3.31 -4.62 13.97
N MET A 62 2.95 -4.28 12.72
CA MET A 62 3.90 -3.74 11.76
C MET A 62 4.48 -2.39 12.22
N GLY A 63 3.67 -1.52 12.83
CA GLY A 63 4.13 -0.28 13.44
C GLY A 63 5.24 -0.51 14.49
N VAL A 64 5.07 -1.50 15.37
CA VAL A 64 6.09 -1.88 16.37
C VAL A 64 7.34 -2.46 15.72
N VAL A 65 7.19 -3.33 14.71
CA VAL A 65 8.31 -3.92 13.98
C VAL A 65 9.16 -2.85 13.30
N VAL A 66 8.52 -1.92 12.61
CA VAL A 66 9.19 -0.77 11.98
C VAL A 66 9.86 0.12 13.03
N ALA A 67 9.19 0.39 14.16
CA ALA A 67 9.73 1.22 15.23
C ALA A 67 11.03 0.64 15.83
N LYS A 68 11.14 -0.69 15.91
CA LYS A 68 12.31 -1.40 16.44
C LYS A 68 13.42 -1.64 15.41
N THR A 69 13.14 -1.37 14.14
CA THR A 69 14.13 -1.63 13.07
C THR A 69 15.27 -0.63 13.14
N ARG A 70 16.50 -1.15 13.10
CA ARG A 70 17.74 -0.36 13.02
C ARG A 70 18.66 -0.99 12.00
N THR A 71 18.83 -0.34 10.85
CA THR A 71 19.72 -0.83 9.78
C THR A 71 20.67 0.27 9.31
N ARG A 72 21.74 -0.13 8.59
CA ARG A 72 22.66 0.82 7.94
C ARG A 72 21.99 1.66 6.85
N TRP A 73 20.86 1.20 6.32
CA TRP A 73 20.06 1.90 5.31
C TRP A 73 19.05 2.88 5.92
N GLY A 74 18.93 2.92 7.24
CA GLY A 74 17.93 3.66 7.99
C GLY A 74 16.87 2.74 8.59
N LYS A 75 15.83 3.33 9.15
CA LYS A 75 14.74 2.65 9.84
C LYS A 75 13.62 2.26 8.88
N PHE A 76 13.25 3.16 7.96
CA PHE A 76 12.07 3.04 7.11
C PHE A 76 12.38 2.52 5.70
N ARG A 77 13.52 2.91 5.12
CA ARG A 77 13.88 2.58 3.73
C ARG A 77 13.94 1.07 3.41
N PRO A 78 14.46 0.18 4.28
CA PRO A 78 14.43 -1.26 4.01
C PRO A 78 13.02 -1.81 3.86
N TRP A 79 12.10 -1.35 4.70
CA TRP A 79 10.70 -1.75 4.66
C TRP A 79 9.98 -1.23 3.42
N LEU A 80 10.25 0.03 3.03
CA LEU A 80 9.75 0.58 1.78
C LEU A 80 10.19 -0.28 0.59
N PHE A 81 11.45 -0.62 0.50
CA PHE A 81 11.98 -1.39 -0.62
C PHE A 81 11.42 -2.82 -0.66
N ILE A 82 11.53 -3.55 0.45
CA ILE A 82 11.09 -4.96 0.53
C ILE A 82 9.56 -5.04 0.42
N GLY A 83 8.83 -4.21 1.17
CA GLY A 83 7.36 -4.17 1.14
C GLY A 83 6.83 -3.86 -0.25
N THR A 84 7.41 -2.88 -0.95
CA THR A 84 7.02 -2.53 -2.32
C THR A 84 7.31 -3.65 -3.31
N LEU A 85 8.48 -4.28 -3.23
CA LEU A 85 8.83 -5.40 -4.11
C LEU A 85 7.86 -6.57 -3.95
N LEU A 86 7.60 -6.96 -2.71
CA LEU A 86 6.67 -8.06 -2.41
C LEU A 86 5.23 -7.69 -2.82
N ASN A 87 4.80 -6.45 -2.53
CA ASN A 87 3.47 -5.99 -2.89
C ASN A 87 3.26 -5.93 -4.41
N ALA A 88 4.26 -5.47 -5.16
CA ALA A 88 4.22 -5.46 -6.63
C ALA A 88 4.05 -6.86 -7.21
N VAL A 89 4.77 -7.85 -6.67
CA VAL A 89 4.62 -9.26 -7.08
C VAL A 89 3.23 -9.80 -6.73
N VAL A 90 2.77 -9.56 -5.50
CA VAL A 90 1.46 -10.04 -5.05
C VAL A 90 0.32 -9.36 -5.83
N LEU A 91 0.43 -8.07 -6.14
CA LEU A 91 -0.54 -7.37 -6.98
C LEU A 91 -0.65 -8.01 -8.36
N PHE A 92 0.49 -8.29 -9.00
CA PHE A 92 0.49 -8.98 -10.29
C PHE A 92 -0.14 -10.38 -10.20
N LEU A 93 0.20 -11.17 -9.19
CA LEU A 93 -0.39 -12.48 -8.97
C LEU A 93 -1.90 -12.38 -8.76
N MET A 94 -2.37 -11.44 -7.96
CA MET A 94 -3.78 -11.24 -7.64
C MET A 94 -4.64 -10.98 -8.90
N PHE A 95 -4.12 -10.21 -9.87
CA PHE A 95 -4.77 -9.96 -11.15
C PHE A 95 -4.31 -10.91 -12.29
N SER A 96 -3.69 -12.04 -11.95
CA SER A 96 -3.24 -13.09 -12.87
C SER A 96 -3.67 -14.47 -12.37
N ALA A 97 -4.88 -14.60 -11.84
CA ALA A 97 -5.36 -15.87 -11.31
C ALA A 97 -5.26 -16.97 -12.39
N PRO A 98 -4.68 -18.16 -12.07
CA PRO A 98 -4.55 -19.20 -13.07
C PRO A 98 -5.91 -19.64 -13.63
N PRO A 99 -6.08 -19.75 -14.96
CA PRO A 99 -7.36 -20.12 -15.58
C PRO A 99 -7.77 -21.58 -15.31
N THR A 100 -6.90 -22.36 -14.70
CA THR A 100 -7.15 -23.75 -14.28
C THR A 100 -7.86 -23.85 -12.93
N LEU A 101 -7.95 -22.72 -12.19
CA LEU A 101 -8.64 -22.68 -10.90
C LEU A 101 -10.12 -22.39 -11.11
N ASP A 102 -10.95 -23.16 -10.43
CA ASP A 102 -12.40 -23.01 -10.40
C ASP A 102 -12.95 -23.14 -8.97
N GLY A 103 -14.22 -22.78 -8.78
CA GLY A 103 -14.94 -22.96 -7.53
C GLY A 103 -14.15 -22.58 -6.28
N GLY A 104 -13.99 -23.54 -5.35
CA GLY A 104 -13.30 -23.31 -4.07
C GLY A 104 -11.81 -22.98 -4.22
N GLY A 105 -11.15 -23.48 -5.26
CA GLY A 105 -9.73 -23.19 -5.54
C GLY A 105 -9.52 -21.72 -5.91
N LEU A 106 -10.41 -21.15 -6.71
CA LEU A 106 -10.36 -19.74 -7.08
C LEU A 106 -10.68 -18.81 -5.88
N VAL A 107 -11.65 -19.19 -5.05
CA VAL A 107 -11.97 -18.45 -3.79
C VAL A 107 -10.78 -18.47 -2.84
N ALA A 108 -10.13 -19.61 -2.66
CA ALA A 108 -8.92 -19.72 -1.82
C ALA A 108 -7.77 -18.87 -2.37
N TYR A 109 -7.56 -18.88 -3.68
CA TYR A 109 -6.56 -18.05 -4.35
C TYR A 109 -6.82 -16.55 -4.13
N ALA A 110 -8.06 -16.11 -4.32
CA ALA A 110 -8.48 -14.74 -4.06
C ALA A 110 -8.23 -14.34 -2.60
N ALA A 111 -8.60 -15.19 -1.63
CA ALA A 111 -8.41 -14.94 -0.22
C ALA A 111 -6.92 -14.80 0.15
N VAL A 112 -6.10 -15.75 -0.29
CA VAL A 112 -4.65 -15.76 0.02
C VAL A 112 -3.95 -14.55 -0.61
N THR A 113 -4.19 -14.29 -1.89
CA THR A 113 -3.53 -13.17 -2.58
C THR A 113 -3.99 -11.82 -2.04
N TYR A 114 -5.27 -11.67 -1.67
CA TYR A 114 -5.77 -10.43 -1.10
C TYR A 114 -5.21 -10.15 0.30
N VAL A 115 -5.15 -11.17 1.18
CA VAL A 115 -4.51 -11.02 2.51
C VAL A 115 -3.03 -10.72 2.39
N LEU A 116 -2.31 -11.43 1.51
CA LEU A 116 -0.89 -11.16 1.25
C LEU A 116 -0.67 -9.75 0.70
N TRP A 117 -1.57 -9.28 -0.17
CA TRP A 117 -1.54 -7.90 -0.66
C TRP A 117 -1.67 -6.89 0.48
N GLY A 118 -2.62 -7.08 1.40
CA GLY A 118 -2.80 -6.24 2.58
C GLY A 118 -1.54 -6.22 3.46
N VAL A 119 -1.00 -7.38 3.81
CA VAL A 119 0.24 -7.50 4.62
C VAL A 119 1.41 -6.76 3.98
N THR A 120 1.67 -7.04 2.70
CA THR A 120 2.80 -6.43 1.99
C THR A 120 2.60 -4.93 1.75
N TYR A 121 1.34 -4.50 1.58
CA TYR A 121 1.01 -3.08 1.49
C TYR A 121 1.29 -2.36 2.80
N THR A 122 0.83 -2.90 3.93
CA THR A 122 1.10 -2.35 5.27
C THR A 122 2.60 -2.27 5.57
N MET A 123 3.39 -3.27 5.14
CA MET A 123 4.85 -3.26 5.28
C MET A 123 5.51 -2.04 4.61
N MET A 124 4.93 -1.50 3.59
CA MET A 124 5.41 -0.32 2.86
C MET A 124 4.70 0.97 3.32
N ASP A 125 3.39 0.94 3.50
CA ASP A 125 2.59 2.14 3.76
C ASP A 125 2.89 2.77 5.14
N ILE A 126 2.98 1.97 6.19
CA ILE A 126 3.31 2.46 7.55
C ILE A 126 4.67 3.15 7.58
N PRO A 127 5.77 2.54 7.09
CA PRO A 127 7.07 3.22 7.02
C PRO A 127 7.03 4.46 6.13
N TYR A 128 6.28 4.44 5.04
CA TYR A 128 6.16 5.57 4.13
C TYR A 128 5.67 6.82 4.86
N TRP A 129 4.51 6.75 5.52
CA TRP A 129 3.96 7.88 6.26
C TRP A 129 4.78 8.24 7.51
N SER A 130 5.33 7.23 8.20
CA SER A 130 6.16 7.42 9.38
C SER A 130 7.52 8.04 9.09
N MET A 131 7.95 8.04 7.83
CA MET A 131 9.25 8.61 7.44
C MET A 131 9.22 10.15 7.40
N ILE A 132 8.07 10.80 7.21
CA ILE A 132 7.98 12.28 7.10
C ILE A 132 8.70 12.97 8.27
N PRO A 133 8.47 12.63 9.55
CA PRO A 133 9.18 13.22 10.66
C PRO A 133 10.70 12.99 10.66
N ALA A 134 11.18 11.94 10.01
CA ALA A 134 12.59 11.59 10.01
C ALA A 134 13.45 12.44 9.05
N PHE A 135 12.85 13.13 8.08
CA PHE A 135 13.58 13.99 7.15
C PHE A 135 13.09 15.46 7.13
N THR A 136 12.07 15.80 7.93
CA THR A 136 11.56 17.17 8.12
C THR A 136 11.94 17.73 9.48
N GLU A 137 12.17 19.05 9.57
CA GLU A 137 12.54 19.71 10.85
C GLU A 137 11.35 19.94 11.79
N GLY A 138 10.12 19.77 11.32
CA GLY A 138 8.88 19.95 12.10
C GLY A 138 8.10 21.21 11.71
N GLY A 139 7.03 21.53 12.47
CA GLY A 139 6.19 22.70 12.23
C GLY A 139 5.62 22.74 10.81
N LYS A 140 5.63 23.94 10.20
CA LYS A 140 5.08 24.17 8.84
C LYS A 140 5.74 23.31 7.75
N GLU A 141 7.00 22.95 7.90
CA GLU A 141 7.70 22.13 6.92
C GLU A 141 7.09 20.73 6.84
N ARG A 142 6.85 20.13 8.01
CA ARG A 142 6.20 18.79 8.11
C ARG A 142 4.75 18.82 7.61
N GLU A 143 4.03 19.88 7.96
CA GLU A 143 2.66 20.07 7.52
C GLU A 143 2.59 20.21 5.99
N ASN A 144 3.41 21.07 5.40
CA ASN A 144 3.49 21.24 3.94
C ASN A 144 3.87 19.95 3.23
N MET A 145 4.84 19.19 3.79
CA MET A 145 5.25 17.90 3.23
C MET A 145 4.11 16.88 3.25
N SER A 146 3.40 16.78 4.37
CA SER A 146 2.25 15.89 4.52
C SER A 146 1.12 16.26 3.57
N THR A 147 0.81 17.55 3.45
CA THR A 147 -0.23 18.06 2.54
C THR A 147 0.13 17.78 1.09
N MET A 148 1.36 18.08 0.68
CA MET A 148 1.85 17.82 -0.68
C MET A 148 1.80 16.32 -0.99
N ALA A 149 2.26 15.46 -0.08
CA ALA A 149 2.23 14.01 -0.26
C ALA A 149 0.79 13.48 -0.42
N ARG A 150 -0.16 13.96 0.39
CA ARG A 150 -1.57 13.57 0.25
C ARG A 150 -2.20 14.08 -1.04
N SER A 151 -1.85 15.28 -1.49
CA SER A 151 -2.30 15.80 -2.79
C SER A 151 -1.77 14.94 -3.95
N CYS A 152 -0.48 14.57 -3.90
CA CYS A 152 0.12 13.66 -4.88
C CYS A 152 -0.56 12.28 -4.87
N ALA A 153 -0.84 11.74 -3.69
CA ALA A 153 -1.59 10.50 -3.51
C ALA A 153 -2.98 10.58 -4.18
N GLY A 154 -3.71 11.67 -3.94
CA GLY A 154 -5.00 11.92 -4.61
C GLY A 154 -4.91 11.98 -6.13
N VAL A 155 -3.84 12.58 -6.67
CA VAL A 155 -3.58 12.56 -8.13
C VAL A 155 -3.37 11.14 -8.62
N GLY A 156 -2.58 10.31 -7.92
CA GLY A 156 -2.37 8.91 -8.27
C GLY A 156 -3.66 8.11 -8.29
N SER A 157 -4.50 8.28 -7.26
CA SER A 157 -5.82 7.64 -7.16
C SER A 157 -6.75 8.04 -8.31
N ALA A 158 -6.82 9.33 -8.63
CA ALA A 158 -7.65 9.84 -9.71
C ALA A 158 -7.18 9.33 -11.09
N LEU A 159 -5.88 9.37 -11.34
CA LEU A 159 -5.31 8.88 -12.60
C LEU A 159 -5.67 7.41 -12.84
N VAL A 160 -5.42 6.53 -11.89
CA VAL A 160 -5.69 5.10 -12.08
C VAL A 160 -7.18 4.82 -12.23
N THR A 161 -8.04 5.52 -11.51
CA THR A 161 -9.49 5.35 -11.64
C THR A 161 -9.98 5.71 -13.04
N ILE A 162 -9.44 6.79 -13.64
CA ILE A 162 -9.84 7.25 -14.95
C ILE A 162 -9.31 6.34 -16.07
N ILE A 163 -8.03 5.91 -16.00
CA ILE A 163 -7.36 5.28 -17.14
C ILE A 163 -7.49 3.75 -17.15
N THR A 164 -7.84 3.10 -16.03
CA THR A 164 -7.75 1.64 -15.91
C THR A 164 -8.53 0.91 -16.98
N MET A 165 -9.81 1.20 -17.16
CA MET A 165 -10.64 0.44 -18.11
C MET A 165 -10.20 0.65 -19.57
N GLN A 166 -9.79 1.86 -19.94
CA GLN A 166 -9.25 2.13 -21.26
C GLN A 166 -7.97 1.33 -21.52
N CYS A 167 -7.05 1.31 -20.54
CA CYS A 167 -5.82 0.54 -20.62
C CYS A 167 -6.08 -0.96 -20.67
N VAL A 168 -6.98 -1.46 -19.83
CA VAL A 168 -7.37 -2.88 -19.78
C VAL A 168 -7.92 -3.32 -21.14
N TYR A 169 -8.83 -2.53 -21.73
CA TYR A 169 -9.39 -2.83 -23.05
C TYR A 169 -8.33 -2.86 -24.16
N MET A 170 -7.44 -1.85 -24.17
CA MET A 170 -6.36 -1.75 -25.16
C MET A 170 -5.33 -2.87 -25.02
N LEU A 171 -4.86 -3.15 -23.80
CA LEU A 171 -3.85 -4.16 -23.53
C LEU A 171 -4.35 -5.58 -23.72
N GLY A 172 -5.62 -5.81 -23.39
CA GLY A 172 -6.29 -7.10 -23.54
C GLY A 172 -6.83 -7.39 -24.93
N LYS A 173 -6.81 -6.41 -25.85
CA LYS A 173 -7.41 -6.53 -27.18
C LYS A 173 -8.86 -7.07 -27.13
N GLY A 174 -9.64 -6.57 -26.17
CA GLY A 174 -11.00 -7.00 -25.90
C GLY A 174 -11.14 -8.18 -24.92
N ASN A 175 -10.05 -8.80 -24.48
CA ASN A 175 -10.04 -9.77 -23.40
C ASN A 175 -9.69 -9.09 -22.07
N GLU A 176 -10.70 -8.85 -21.24
CA GLU A 176 -10.50 -8.11 -19.98
C GLU A 176 -9.59 -8.85 -19.01
N TYR A 177 -9.65 -10.18 -18.92
CA TYR A 177 -8.74 -10.97 -18.10
C TYR A 177 -7.27 -10.70 -18.46
N ALA A 178 -6.93 -10.78 -19.74
CA ALA A 178 -5.59 -10.47 -20.22
C ALA A 178 -5.23 -9.00 -19.99
N GLY A 179 -6.19 -8.10 -20.18
CA GLY A 179 -6.02 -6.66 -19.95
C GLY A 179 -5.67 -6.33 -18.51
N PHE A 180 -6.41 -6.87 -17.53
CA PHE A 180 -6.10 -6.68 -16.11
C PHE A 180 -4.74 -7.22 -15.72
N LYS A 181 -4.37 -8.40 -16.23
CA LYS A 181 -3.05 -8.99 -16.01
C LYS A 181 -1.91 -8.06 -16.46
N TRP A 182 -1.98 -7.58 -17.71
CA TRP A 182 -0.94 -6.70 -18.25
C TRP A 182 -0.93 -5.32 -17.59
N PHE A 183 -2.10 -4.77 -17.30
CA PHE A 183 -2.19 -3.50 -16.59
C PHE A 183 -1.65 -3.60 -15.17
N ALA A 184 -1.97 -4.67 -14.43
CA ALA A 184 -1.40 -4.92 -13.11
C ALA A 184 0.12 -5.03 -13.14
N LEU A 185 0.71 -5.64 -14.17
CA LEU A 185 2.16 -5.70 -14.34
C LEU A 185 2.76 -4.29 -14.54
N ILE A 186 2.16 -3.49 -15.41
CA ILE A 186 2.63 -2.11 -15.67
C ILE A 186 2.56 -1.26 -14.41
N ILE A 187 1.42 -1.28 -13.71
CA ILE A 187 1.24 -0.52 -12.46
C ILE A 187 2.22 -0.99 -11.39
N SER A 188 2.47 -2.30 -11.27
CA SER A 188 3.46 -2.85 -10.34
C SER A 188 4.87 -2.34 -10.61
N ILE A 189 5.28 -2.27 -11.86
CA ILE A 189 6.59 -1.74 -12.26
C ILE A 189 6.68 -0.24 -11.97
N LEU A 190 5.66 0.53 -12.32
CA LEU A 190 5.61 1.98 -12.05
C LEU A 190 5.65 2.28 -10.56
N PHE A 191 4.90 1.52 -9.76
CA PHE A 191 4.90 1.62 -8.31
C PHE A 191 6.28 1.33 -7.71
N PHE A 192 6.91 0.22 -8.11
CA PHE A 192 8.24 -0.11 -7.64
C PHE A 192 9.27 0.97 -8.00
N ALA A 193 9.23 1.48 -9.24
CA ALA A 193 10.10 2.55 -9.69
C ALA A 193 9.88 3.85 -8.88
N ALA A 194 8.62 4.22 -8.62
CA ALA A 194 8.27 5.41 -7.84
C ALA A 194 8.80 5.35 -6.41
N ILE A 195 8.63 4.22 -5.72
CA ILE A 195 9.15 4.04 -4.36
C ILE A 195 10.68 3.90 -4.36
N LEU A 196 11.27 3.29 -5.37
CA LEU A 196 12.72 3.24 -5.52
C LEU A 196 13.33 4.64 -5.62
N ILE A 197 12.72 5.54 -6.40
CA ILE A 197 13.12 6.96 -6.48
C ILE A 197 13.06 7.61 -5.09
N THR A 198 12.01 7.35 -4.32
CA THR A 198 11.87 7.82 -2.94
C THR A 198 13.01 7.29 -2.07
N CYS A 199 13.27 5.98 -2.09
CA CYS A 199 14.32 5.34 -1.29
C CYS A 199 15.73 5.86 -1.61
N LEU A 200 16.01 6.18 -2.89
CA LEU A 200 17.33 6.65 -3.31
C LEU A 200 17.59 8.12 -2.97
N ASN A 201 16.56 8.97 -3.03
CA ASN A 201 16.72 10.41 -2.89
C ASN A 201 16.48 10.91 -1.47
N ILE A 202 15.69 10.22 -0.65
CA ILE A 202 15.42 10.65 0.73
C ILE A 202 16.39 9.98 1.69
N ARG A 203 17.04 10.78 2.53
CA ARG A 203 17.87 10.30 3.62
C ARG A 203 17.22 10.63 4.95
N GLU A 204 17.11 9.65 5.81
CA GLU A 204 16.67 9.83 7.18
C GLU A 204 17.72 10.66 7.93
N LYS A 205 17.36 11.90 8.35
CA LYS A 205 18.27 12.87 8.98
C LYS A 205 18.32 12.69 10.50
N SER A 206 17.26 12.14 11.08
CA SER A 206 17.19 11.84 12.50
C SER A 206 16.62 10.44 12.72
N THR A 207 17.24 9.69 13.64
CA THR A 207 16.56 8.58 14.28
C THR A 207 15.58 9.20 15.27
N VAL A 208 14.33 9.38 14.86
CA VAL A 208 13.27 9.70 15.81
C VAL A 208 13.15 8.48 16.72
N ASP A 209 13.78 8.54 17.89
CA ASP A 209 13.58 7.56 18.94
C ASP A 209 12.13 7.73 19.45
N VAL A 210 11.20 7.11 18.75
CA VAL A 210 9.87 6.91 19.28
C VAL A 210 10.06 5.88 20.41
N GLU A 211 9.71 6.25 21.65
CA GLU A 211 9.62 5.29 22.73
C GLU A 211 8.85 4.07 22.21
N THR A 212 9.50 2.92 22.20
CA THR A 212 8.93 1.69 21.68
C THR A 212 7.93 1.17 22.67
N VAL A 213 6.68 1.61 22.53
CA VAL A 213 5.57 1.08 23.32
C VAL A 213 5.36 -0.38 22.94
N SER A 214 5.28 -1.25 23.93
CA SER A 214 4.95 -2.66 23.71
C SER A 214 3.54 -2.80 23.10
N VAL A 215 3.34 -3.78 22.20
CA VAL A 215 2.01 -4.09 21.61
C VAL A 215 0.94 -4.20 22.71
N LYS A 216 1.26 -4.83 23.84
CA LYS A 216 0.35 -4.94 25.00
C LYS A 216 -0.01 -3.57 25.59
N GLN A 217 0.93 -2.65 25.65
CA GLN A 217 0.69 -1.27 26.12
C GLN A 217 -0.13 -0.45 25.12
N MET A 218 0.04 -0.67 23.81
CA MET A 218 -0.79 -0.04 22.78
C MET A 218 -2.25 -0.47 22.90
N PHE A 219 -2.51 -1.77 22.97
CA PHE A 219 -3.89 -2.28 23.19
C PHE A 219 -4.47 -1.79 24.51
N LYS A 220 -3.69 -1.78 25.59
CA LYS A 220 -4.14 -1.25 26.88
C LYS A 220 -4.51 0.24 26.77
N ALA A 221 -3.68 1.03 26.09
CA ALA A 221 -3.95 2.46 25.87
C ALA A 221 -5.20 2.69 25.02
N LEU A 222 -5.44 1.87 23.98
CA LEU A 222 -6.65 1.90 23.15
C LEU A 222 -7.92 1.64 23.97
N PHE A 223 -7.92 0.62 24.82
CA PHE A 223 -9.06 0.28 25.69
C PHE A 223 -9.25 1.23 26.87
N GLN A 224 -8.21 1.93 27.30
CA GLN A 224 -8.28 2.92 28.37
C GLN A 224 -8.60 4.33 27.88
N ASN A 225 -8.50 4.59 26.60
CA ASN A 225 -8.74 5.91 26.03
C ASN A 225 -10.21 6.08 25.63
N LEU A 226 -11.03 6.45 26.64
CA LEU A 226 -12.47 6.71 26.48
C LEU A 226 -12.79 7.69 25.35
N SER A 227 -11.90 8.61 25.02
CA SER A 227 -12.06 9.57 23.92
C SER A 227 -12.06 8.89 22.53
N LEU A 228 -11.34 7.78 22.35
CA LEU A 228 -11.34 7.01 21.11
C LEU A 228 -12.58 6.11 20.96
N ILE A 229 -13.18 5.69 22.07
CA ILE A 229 -14.38 4.84 22.08
C ILE A 229 -15.63 5.66 21.67
N HIS A 230 -15.63 6.97 21.88
CA HIS A 230 -16.73 7.87 21.53
C HIS A 230 -16.67 8.46 20.13
N ILE A 231 -15.63 8.18 19.36
CA ILE A 231 -15.50 8.59 17.94
C ILE A 231 -16.02 7.47 17.03
#